data_25b0a8d7605017f6922f8d590e4bcba4
#
_entry.id   25b0a8d7605017f6922f8d590e4bcba4
#
_cell.length_a   1.000
_cell.length_b   1.000
_cell.length_c   1.000
_cell.angle_alpha   90.00
_cell.angle_beta   90.00
_cell.angle_gamma   90.00
#
_symmetry.space_group_name_H-M   'P 1'
#
loop_
_entity.id
_entity.type
_entity.pdbx_description
1 polymer ?
#
loop_
_entity_poly.entity_id
_entity_poly.type
_entity_poly.pdbx_seq_one_letter_code
_entity_poly.pdbx_strand_id
1 'polypeptide(L)'
;MPYLSFKLIIPIILLSVPAIADKNNKIEWERFNFEGNDAFIILPAKDLKSDIPWVLYAPTLRGLPNERDEGWMINHFLKAGIAIAGINIGESYGNINGRKIYSAYHKFLTEKKKFNQKACLLARSRGGLMLYNWAADNPEKVQCIAGIYPVCNLKSYPGLKRAAPAYNMSTDELAESLATNNPINKLESLAKAHIPIFHIHGNIDTVVPLESNSGIIAKRYQRLGGKMKLIVPKEQGHNMWRGFFECKELVDFVINCANNTVPRPPKAQLLWAGGKFTEGPSVSLDGSVYFSDVGSNSILKYNQNTKKVTPYRTSSGRANGLIFDHLERLIACEGANTGGKRRISITEKNGEIRTLTDNWKGKRFNSPNDLVMNINKKIIYFTDPRYVGDEERDVDFEGIFMVDLDGKTTLATNDVKKPNGILVSKDGKKVFVADHEITSNGSRKLLSFLIQPNGQLSDKKVLHDFEKERGIDGMALGPDGNIYATAGSDKHAGIYVFTEMGTLLNFIPIPGDPTNCTFGRDDSRWTLYVTAQSPKNEQTKSYALYRLDLGK
;
A
#
# COMPACT_ATOMS: atom_id res chain seq x y z
N MET A 1 -40.40 43.02 42.85
CA MET A 1 -38.95 43.05 43.05
C MET A 1 -38.31 42.20 41.99
N PRO A 2 -37.63 42.77 40.97
CA PRO A 2 -36.99 41.99 39.93
C PRO A 2 -35.52 41.70 40.30
N TYR A 3 -35.10 40.46 40.10
CA TYR A 3 -33.72 40.02 40.23
C TYR A 3 -32.87 40.53 39.06
N LEU A 4 -31.87 41.35 39.32
CA LEU A 4 -30.80 41.70 38.39
C LEU A 4 -29.77 40.57 38.36
N SER A 5 -29.57 39.94 37.22
CA SER A 5 -28.44 39.04 36.95
C SER A 5 -27.27 39.85 36.36
N PHE A 6 -26.18 39.96 37.11
CA PHE A 6 -24.90 40.47 36.62
C PHE A 6 -24.22 39.42 35.72
N LYS A 7 -24.07 39.69 34.45
CA LYS A 7 -23.17 38.95 33.56
C LYS A 7 -21.75 39.51 33.72
N LEU A 8 -20.87 38.73 34.30
CA LEU A 8 -19.44 39.02 34.38
C LEU A 8 -18.82 38.74 32.98
N ILE A 9 -18.43 39.81 32.27
CA ILE A 9 -17.67 39.74 31.02
C ILE A 9 -16.19 39.76 31.41
N ILE A 10 -15.52 38.61 31.26
CA ILE A 10 -14.06 38.51 31.39
C ILE A 10 -13.47 38.82 30.02
N PRO A 11 -12.62 39.84 29.85
CA PRO A 11 -11.95 40.10 28.61
C PRO A 11 -10.84 39.04 28.39
N ILE A 12 -10.93 38.27 27.33
CA ILE A 12 -9.83 37.40 26.86
C ILE A 12 -8.78 38.34 26.25
N ILE A 13 -7.71 38.58 26.98
CA ILE A 13 -6.51 39.23 26.45
C ILE A 13 -5.78 38.20 25.61
N LEU A 14 -5.92 38.30 24.29
CA LEU A 14 -5.05 37.61 23.33
C LEU A 14 -3.66 38.24 23.40
N LEU A 15 -2.78 37.65 24.17
CA LEU A 15 -1.35 37.92 24.10
C LEU A 15 -0.84 37.39 22.76
N SER A 16 -0.70 38.25 21.77
CA SER A 16 0.09 37.98 20.57
C SER A 16 1.55 37.81 21.01
N VAL A 17 2.02 36.56 21.03
CA VAL A 17 3.45 36.26 21.11
C VAL A 17 4.07 36.74 19.79
N PRO A 18 4.99 37.74 19.83
CA PRO A 18 5.68 38.13 18.63
C PRO A 18 6.53 36.94 18.16
N ALA A 19 6.37 36.53 16.90
CA ALA A 19 7.28 35.62 16.26
C ALA A 19 8.68 36.24 16.33
N ILE A 20 9.53 35.68 17.16
CA ILE A 20 10.95 36.04 17.22
C ILE A 20 11.52 35.56 15.88
N ALA A 21 11.65 36.46 14.93
CA ALA A 21 12.44 36.23 13.74
C ALA A 21 13.90 36.04 14.20
N ASP A 22 14.36 34.81 14.15
CA ASP A 22 15.73 34.43 14.48
C ASP A 22 16.66 35.04 13.41
N LYS A 23 17.26 36.18 13.73
CA LYS A 23 18.08 37.02 12.83
C LYS A 23 19.46 36.43 12.52
N ASN A 24 19.79 35.20 12.98
CA ASN A 24 21.15 34.65 12.93
C ASN A 24 21.29 33.27 12.25
N ASN A 25 20.37 32.82 11.39
CA ASN A 25 20.56 31.59 10.64
C ASN A 25 20.98 31.88 9.18
N LYS A 26 22.19 32.38 8.98
CA LYS A 26 22.79 32.44 7.66
C LYS A 26 23.11 31.01 7.21
N ILE A 27 22.55 30.60 6.08
CA ILE A 27 22.84 29.31 5.46
C ILE A 27 24.30 29.30 5.00
N GLU A 28 25.10 28.37 5.50
CA GLU A 28 26.50 28.23 5.11
C GLU A 28 26.64 27.26 3.96
N TRP A 29 27.20 27.73 2.87
CA TRP A 29 27.42 26.99 1.63
C TRP A 29 28.88 26.59 1.47
N GLU A 30 29.19 25.30 1.37
CA GLU A 30 30.43 24.77 0.83
C GLU A 30 30.28 24.67 -0.69
N ARG A 31 30.91 25.58 -1.46
CA ARG A 31 30.89 25.58 -2.93
C ARG A 31 32.27 25.18 -3.46
N PHE A 32 32.30 24.26 -4.42
CA PHE A 32 33.54 23.73 -4.98
C PHE A 32 33.33 23.23 -6.41
N ASN A 33 34.44 23.01 -7.13
CA ASN A 33 34.42 22.35 -8.43
C ASN A 33 34.57 20.84 -8.24
N PHE A 34 33.67 20.05 -8.82
CA PHE A 34 33.73 18.61 -8.85
C PHE A 34 33.76 18.13 -10.29
N GLU A 35 34.91 17.59 -10.72
CA GLU A 35 35.12 17.09 -12.08
C GLU A 35 34.67 18.08 -13.18
N GLY A 36 35.02 19.34 -13.04
CA GLY A 36 34.68 20.39 -13.98
C GLY A 36 33.28 21.02 -13.82
N ASN A 37 32.52 20.60 -12.84
CA ASN A 37 31.16 21.07 -12.59
C ASN A 37 31.05 21.83 -11.25
N ASP A 38 30.24 22.90 -11.21
CA ASP A 38 29.98 23.64 -9.98
C ASP A 38 29.10 22.77 -9.04
N ALA A 39 29.62 22.45 -7.87
CA ALA A 39 28.95 21.69 -6.85
C ALA A 39 28.79 22.46 -5.54
N PHE A 40 27.82 22.05 -4.72
CA PHE A 40 27.66 22.65 -3.40
C PHE A 40 27.20 21.59 -2.36
N ILE A 41 27.53 21.89 -1.11
CA ILE A 41 27.02 21.19 0.07
C ILE A 41 26.54 22.25 1.07
N ILE A 42 25.41 21.97 1.75
CA ILE A 42 24.91 22.74 2.87
C ILE A 42 24.75 21.76 4.02
N LEU A 43 25.51 21.94 5.09
CA LEU A 43 25.49 21.06 6.25
C LEU A 43 24.55 21.61 7.34
N PRO A 44 23.86 20.74 8.08
CA PRO A 44 23.13 21.16 9.28
C PRO A 44 24.11 21.56 10.38
N ALA A 45 23.66 22.43 11.30
CA ALA A 45 24.48 22.91 12.43
C ALA A 45 24.84 21.80 13.46
N LYS A 46 24.26 20.60 13.35
CA LYS A 46 24.58 19.46 14.20
C LYS A 46 25.90 18.81 13.74
N ASP A 47 26.75 18.51 14.71
CA ASP A 47 28.00 17.74 14.48
C ASP A 47 27.66 16.27 14.15
N LEU A 48 27.39 16.00 12.89
CA LEU A 48 27.07 14.67 12.35
C LEU A 48 28.35 14.01 11.86
N LYS A 49 28.84 13.00 12.61
CA LYS A 49 30.14 12.35 12.31
C LYS A 49 30.07 11.37 11.12
N SER A 50 28.94 10.73 10.89
CA SER A 50 28.76 9.75 9.80
C SER A 50 27.27 9.51 9.53
N ASP A 51 26.98 8.87 8.39
CA ASP A 51 25.63 8.48 7.98
C ASP A 51 24.67 9.68 7.89
N ILE A 52 25.18 10.81 7.38
CA ILE A 52 24.45 12.09 7.33
C ILE A 52 23.27 11.95 6.37
N PRO A 53 22.01 12.10 6.84
CA PRO A 53 20.86 12.10 5.95
C PRO A 53 20.90 13.33 5.04
N TRP A 54 20.48 13.19 3.78
CA TRP A 54 20.66 14.26 2.81
C TRP A 54 19.66 14.28 1.67
N VAL A 55 19.56 15.47 1.07
CA VAL A 55 18.78 15.75 -0.14
C VAL A 55 19.73 15.99 -1.31
N LEU A 56 19.55 15.26 -2.41
CA LEU A 56 20.17 15.56 -3.70
C LEU A 56 19.27 16.50 -4.50
N TYR A 57 19.77 17.70 -4.77
CA TYR A 57 19.12 18.72 -5.58
C TYR A 57 19.80 18.83 -6.96
N ALA A 58 19.00 18.96 -8.01
CA ALA A 58 19.49 19.17 -9.37
C ALA A 58 19.36 20.65 -9.77
N PRO A 59 20.41 21.48 -9.66
CA PRO A 59 20.39 22.84 -10.18
C PRO A 59 20.20 22.82 -11.70
N THR A 60 19.23 23.58 -12.20
CA THR A 60 18.93 23.69 -13.64
C THR A 60 19.19 25.07 -14.19
N LEU A 61 19.46 26.01 -13.32
CA LEU A 61 19.85 27.40 -13.65
C LEU A 61 20.95 27.84 -12.68
N ARG A 62 21.77 28.79 -13.13
CA ARG A 62 22.73 29.43 -12.26
C ARG A 62 22.03 30.10 -11.08
N GLY A 63 22.57 29.92 -9.87
CA GLY A 63 22.00 30.49 -8.63
C GLY A 63 20.89 29.67 -7.97
N LEU A 64 20.61 28.45 -8.46
CA LEU A 64 19.71 27.51 -7.77
C LEU A 64 20.50 26.51 -6.88
N PRO A 65 19.90 26.06 -5.77
CA PRO A 65 18.69 26.62 -5.14
C PRO A 65 18.97 28.04 -4.62
N ASN A 66 17.94 28.89 -4.55
CA ASN A 66 18.09 30.25 -4.03
C ASN A 66 17.40 30.41 -2.68
N GLU A 67 18.02 31.20 -1.80
CA GLU A 67 17.53 31.37 -0.42
C GLU A 67 16.21 32.16 -0.36
N ARG A 68 15.94 33.04 -1.32
CA ARG A 68 14.72 33.86 -1.32
C ARG A 68 13.46 33.01 -1.45
N ASP A 69 13.48 32.04 -2.37
CA ASP A 69 12.31 31.25 -2.72
C ASP A 69 12.30 29.88 -2.01
N GLU A 70 13.49 29.28 -1.83
CA GLU A 70 13.66 27.91 -1.31
C GLU A 70 14.20 27.89 0.13
N GLY A 71 14.56 29.04 0.69
CA GLY A 71 15.20 29.16 2.01
C GLY A 71 14.34 28.60 3.16
N TRP A 72 13.00 28.74 3.08
CA TRP A 72 12.12 28.17 4.07
C TRP A 72 12.26 26.64 4.14
N MET A 73 12.21 25.98 3.00
CA MET A 73 12.35 24.53 2.88
C MET A 73 13.76 24.05 3.28
N ILE A 74 14.80 24.72 2.79
CA ILE A 74 16.20 24.44 3.13
C ILE A 74 16.39 24.50 4.65
N ASN A 75 15.92 25.57 5.31
CA ASN A 75 16.04 25.73 6.76
C ASN A 75 15.32 24.62 7.54
N HIS A 76 14.18 24.11 7.06
CA HIS A 76 13.49 22.98 7.69
C HIS A 76 14.29 21.69 7.60
N PHE A 77 14.90 21.41 6.44
CA PHE A 77 15.79 20.25 6.29
C PHE A 77 17.00 20.35 7.21
N LEU A 78 17.67 21.50 7.23
CA LEU A 78 18.84 21.72 8.09
C LEU A 78 18.50 21.60 9.60
N LYS A 79 17.37 22.17 10.05
CA LYS A 79 16.87 22.02 11.42
C LYS A 79 16.57 20.56 11.77
N ALA A 80 16.14 19.75 10.81
CA ALA A 80 15.91 18.33 10.99
C ALA A 80 17.21 17.49 10.94
N GLY A 81 18.38 18.12 10.77
CA GLY A 81 19.67 17.43 10.69
C GLY A 81 19.97 16.84 9.31
N ILE A 82 19.32 17.32 8.25
CA ILE A 82 19.44 16.80 6.89
C ILE A 82 20.30 17.79 6.07
N ALA A 83 21.37 17.28 5.47
CA ALA A 83 22.23 18.04 4.55
C ALA A 83 21.56 18.19 3.18
N ILE A 84 21.97 19.20 2.42
CA ILE A 84 21.56 19.38 1.04
C ILE A 84 22.81 19.45 0.18
N ALA A 85 22.85 18.71 -0.91
CA ALA A 85 23.96 18.72 -1.85
C ALA A 85 23.44 18.74 -3.29
N GLY A 86 24.18 19.37 -4.18
CA GLY A 86 23.82 19.43 -5.59
C GLY A 86 25.02 19.71 -6.48
N ILE A 87 24.88 19.37 -7.75
CA ILE A 87 25.89 19.59 -8.79
C ILE A 87 25.21 20.11 -10.05
N ASN A 88 25.74 21.18 -10.61
CA ASN A 88 25.26 21.79 -11.85
C ASN A 88 25.95 21.13 -13.05
N ILE A 89 25.23 20.27 -13.75
CA ILE A 89 25.72 19.54 -14.93
C ILE A 89 25.19 20.13 -16.25
N GLY A 90 24.71 21.37 -16.22
CA GLY A 90 24.09 22.02 -17.37
C GLY A 90 22.79 21.37 -17.82
N GLU A 91 22.41 21.58 -19.08
CA GLU A 91 21.17 21.07 -19.68
C GLU A 91 21.35 19.64 -20.20
N SER A 92 21.57 18.69 -19.29
CA SER A 92 21.73 17.27 -19.65
C SER A 92 20.41 16.59 -20.03
N TYR A 93 19.28 17.17 -19.63
CA TYR A 93 17.93 16.57 -19.75
C TYR A 93 17.83 15.09 -19.31
N GLY A 94 18.77 14.67 -18.44
CA GLY A 94 18.83 13.29 -17.93
C GLY A 94 19.52 12.29 -18.87
N ASN A 95 20.36 12.75 -19.78
CA ASN A 95 21.16 11.89 -20.65
C ASN A 95 22.16 11.01 -19.87
N ILE A 96 22.78 10.02 -20.55
CA ILE A 96 23.67 9.05 -19.92
C ILE A 96 24.89 9.70 -19.25
N ASN A 97 25.45 10.79 -19.83
CA ASN A 97 26.62 11.48 -19.28
C ASN A 97 26.24 12.20 -17.97
N GLY A 98 25.12 12.91 -17.95
CA GLY A 98 24.60 13.52 -16.72
C GLY A 98 24.34 12.51 -15.60
N ARG A 99 23.78 11.35 -15.94
CA ARG A 99 23.57 10.26 -14.96
C ARG A 99 24.89 9.70 -14.39
N LYS A 100 25.95 9.62 -15.21
CA LYS A 100 27.30 9.23 -14.76
C LYS A 100 27.88 10.23 -13.77
N ILE A 101 27.75 11.54 -14.06
CA ILE A 101 28.24 12.61 -13.17
C ILE A 101 27.49 12.55 -11.82
N TYR A 102 26.17 12.39 -11.80
CA TYR A 102 25.43 12.20 -10.55
C TYR A 102 25.89 10.97 -9.78
N SER A 103 26.21 9.87 -10.45
CA SER A 103 26.73 8.66 -9.80
C SER A 103 28.12 8.88 -9.19
N ALA A 104 29.02 9.60 -9.89
CA ALA A 104 30.32 9.96 -9.35
C ALA A 104 30.20 10.91 -8.15
N TYR A 105 29.31 11.91 -8.24
CA TYR A 105 29.06 12.86 -7.15
C TYR A 105 28.44 12.16 -5.93
N HIS A 106 27.45 11.28 -6.13
CA HIS A 106 26.89 10.46 -5.07
C HIS A 106 27.98 9.63 -4.35
N LYS A 107 28.85 8.95 -5.12
CA LYS A 107 29.97 8.19 -4.58
C LYS A 107 30.92 9.07 -3.75
N PHE A 108 31.27 10.24 -4.24
CA PHE A 108 32.08 11.22 -3.50
C PHE A 108 31.43 11.60 -2.16
N LEU A 109 30.12 11.92 -2.16
CA LEU A 109 29.41 12.33 -0.95
C LEU A 109 29.33 11.17 0.08
N THR A 110 29.02 9.97 -0.37
CA THR A 110 28.87 8.83 0.52
C THR A 110 30.19 8.30 1.06
N GLU A 111 31.25 8.23 0.24
CA GLU A 111 32.54 7.69 0.65
C GLU A 111 33.45 8.72 1.34
N LYS A 112 33.49 9.97 0.86
CA LYS A 112 34.40 11.00 1.36
C LYS A 112 33.77 11.95 2.37
N LYS A 113 32.50 12.31 2.17
CA LYS A 113 31.77 13.25 3.05
C LYS A 113 30.90 12.52 4.09
N LYS A 114 30.87 11.18 4.10
CA LYS A 114 30.13 10.35 5.07
C LYS A 114 28.63 10.53 5.05
N PHE A 115 28.06 10.86 3.90
CA PHE A 115 26.62 10.94 3.69
C PHE A 115 26.00 9.53 3.66
N ASN A 116 24.71 9.43 4.01
CA ASN A 116 23.95 8.19 3.92
C ASN A 116 23.99 7.64 2.48
N GLN A 117 24.03 6.31 2.35
CA GLN A 117 24.06 5.63 1.06
C GLN A 117 22.82 5.92 0.19
N LYS A 118 21.72 6.36 0.79
CA LYS A 118 20.50 6.71 0.08
C LYS A 118 20.18 8.19 0.22
N ALA A 119 19.95 8.85 -0.92
CA ALA A 119 19.56 10.25 -1.02
C ALA A 119 18.04 10.40 -1.09
N CYS A 120 17.48 11.42 -0.46
CA CYS A 120 16.20 11.98 -0.85
C CYS A 120 16.39 12.87 -2.08
N LEU A 121 15.60 12.70 -3.14
CA LEU A 121 15.74 13.52 -4.34
C LEU A 121 14.76 14.68 -4.32
N LEU A 122 15.21 15.90 -4.61
CA LEU A 122 14.35 17.07 -4.77
C LEU A 122 14.36 17.54 -6.22
N ALA A 123 13.35 17.11 -6.96
CA ALA A 123 13.18 17.31 -8.38
C ALA A 123 12.35 18.56 -8.68
N ARG A 124 12.98 19.71 -8.90
CA ARG A 124 12.31 20.94 -9.31
C ARG A 124 12.37 21.12 -10.82
N SER A 125 11.22 21.37 -11.47
CA SER A 125 11.13 21.66 -12.89
C SER A 125 11.97 20.69 -13.75
N ARG A 126 12.87 21.16 -14.60
CA ARG A 126 13.76 20.33 -15.45
C ARG A 126 14.65 19.36 -14.68
N GLY A 127 14.93 19.63 -13.39
CA GLY A 127 15.62 18.69 -12.52
C GLY A 127 14.92 17.34 -12.42
N GLY A 128 13.64 17.29 -12.72
CA GLY A 128 12.88 16.04 -12.82
C GLY A 128 13.45 15.07 -13.84
N LEU A 129 13.78 15.52 -15.08
CA LEU A 129 14.39 14.67 -16.11
C LEU A 129 15.71 14.07 -15.65
N MET A 130 16.50 14.86 -14.93
CA MET A 130 17.84 14.48 -14.48
C MET A 130 17.76 13.44 -13.35
N LEU A 131 17.03 13.78 -12.28
CA LEU A 131 16.97 12.95 -11.07
C LEU A 131 16.16 11.68 -11.27
N TYR A 132 15.04 11.71 -12.01
CA TYR A 132 14.27 10.51 -12.29
C TYR A 132 15.02 9.49 -13.17
N ASN A 133 15.73 9.98 -14.21
CA ASN A 133 16.53 9.08 -15.04
C ASN A 133 17.69 8.45 -14.25
N TRP A 134 18.35 9.24 -13.38
CA TRP A 134 19.39 8.71 -12.50
C TRP A 134 18.84 7.74 -11.47
N ALA A 135 17.71 8.08 -10.85
CA ALA A 135 17.04 7.23 -9.86
C ALA A 135 16.61 5.88 -10.43
N ALA A 136 16.05 5.88 -11.65
CA ALA A 136 15.62 4.65 -12.32
C ALA A 136 16.77 3.69 -12.64
N ASP A 137 18.00 4.22 -12.84
CA ASP A 137 19.21 3.44 -13.04
C ASP A 137 19.91 3.04 -11.73
N ASN A 138 19.58 3.71 -10.60
CA ASN A 138 20.21 3.53 -9.28
C ASN A 138 19.17 3.49 -8.15
N PRO A 139 18.12 2.68 -8.23
CA PRO A 139 17.03 2.71 -7.24
C PRO A 139 17.49 2.36 -5.82
N GLU A 140 18.57 1.59 -5.68
CA GLU A 140 19.18 1.23 -4.39
C GLU A 140 19.80 2.42 -3.65
N LYS A 141 20.10 3.51 -4.37
CA LYS A 141 20.71 4.75 -3.83
C LYS A 141 19.68 5.84 -3.52
N VAL A 142 18.39 5.54 -3.69
CA VAL A 142 17.30 6.50 -3.52
C VAL A 142 16.48 6.17 -2.28
N GLN A 143 16.24 7.17 -1.44
CA GLN A 143 15.37 7.04 -0.26
C GLN A 143 13.92 7.44 -0.57
N CYS A 144 13.73 8.55 -1.27
CA CYS A 144 12.44 9.04 -1.76
C CYS A 144 12.63 10.05 -2.90
N ILE A 145 11.55 10.41 -3.59
CA ILE A 145 11.55 11.48 -4.61
C ILE A 145 10.46 12.50 -4.25
N ALA A 146 10.89 13.75 -4.00
CA ALA A 146 10.02 14.92 -3.87
C ALA A 146 10.08 15.75 -5.15
N GLY A 147 8.93 16.15 -5.68
CA GLY A 147 8.84 16.91 -6.93
C GLY A 147 8.06 18.21 -6.78
N ILE A 148 8.65 19.32 -7.22
CA ILE A 148 7.99 20.62 -7.39
C ILE A 148 7.82 20.84 -8.89
N TYR A 149 6.61 20.69 -9.40
CA TYR A 149 6.26 20.71 -10.83
C TYR A 149 7.33 20.07 -11.74
N PRO A 150 7.77 18.82 -11.43
CA PRO A 150 8.92 18.24 -12.12
C PRO A 150 8.57 17.89 -13.57
N VAL A 151 9.55 18.12 -14.45
CA VAL A 151 9.48 17.58 -15.82
C VAL A 151 9.82 16.10 -15.78
N CYS A 152 8.89 15.26 -16.20
CA CYS A 152 9.07 13.81 -16.24
C CYS A 152 8.88 13.21 -17.63
N ASN A 153 8.61 14.06 -18.63
CA ASN A 153 8.33 13.64 -20.00
C ASN A 153 9.03 14.54 -21.03
N LEU A 154 10.04 14.01 -21.69
CA LEU A 154 10.81 14.69 -22.74
C LEU A 154 9.94 15.20 -23.89
N LYS A 155 8.80 14.53 -24.19
CA LYS A 155 7.87 14.99 -25.23
C LYS A 155 7.13 16.27 -24.86
N SER A 156 6.81 16.45 -23.55
CA SER A 156 6.08 17.65 -23.09
C SER A 156 7.01 18.86 -22.94
N TYR A 157 8.20 18.64 -22.37
CA TYR A 157 9.23 19.65 -22.17
C TYR A 157 10.61 18.98 -22.08
N PRO A 158 11.66 19.49 -22.71
CA PRO A 158 11.70 20.67 -23.57
C PRO A 158 11.20 20.39 -25.01
N GLY A 159 10.68 19.19 -25.27
CA GLY A 159 10.39 18.63 -26.58
C GLY A 159 11.60 17.90 -27.16
N LEU A 160 11.36 16.87 -27.95
CA LEU A 160 12.44 15.98 -28.46
C LEU A 160 13.47 16.72 -29.28
N LYS A 161 13.03 17.64 -30.17
CA LYS A 161 13.94 18.45 -31.02
C LYS A 161 14.95 19.22 -30.19
N ARG A 162 14.55 19.79 -29.04
CA ARG A 162 15.44 20.56 -28.16
C ARG A 162 16.33 19.67 -27.30
N ALA A 163 15.85 18.50 -26.90
CA ALA A 163 16.59 17.58 -26.07
C ALA A 163 17.62 16.75 -26.85
N ALA A 164 17.33 16.39 -28.10
CA ALA A 164 18.14 15.48 -28.93
C ALA A 164 19.64 15.79 -28.97
N PRO A 165 20.09 17.08 -29.15
CA PRO A 165 21.51 17.39 -29.12
C PRO A 165 22.23 17.02 -27.83
N ALA A 166 21.55 17.14 -26.66
CA ALA A 166 22.14 16.75 -25.39
C ALA A 166 22.35 15.22 -25.26
N TYR A 167 21.62 14.45 -26.03
CA TYR A 167 21.75 12.99 -26.12
C TYR A 167 22.73 12.54 -27.22
N ASN A 168 23.26 13.45 -28.00
CA ASN A 168 24.03 13.18 -29.25
C ASN A 168 23.20 12.31 -30.23
N MET A 169 21.93 12.61 -30.38
CA MET A 169 20.95 11.89 -31.21
C MET A 169 20.21 12.86 -32.14
N SER A 170 19.70 12.35 -33.24
CA SER A 170 18.64 13.02 -33.98
C SER A 170 17.32 12.99 -33.19
N THR A 171 16.33 13.77 -33.61
CA THR A 171 15.01 13.78 -32.98
C THR A 171 14.34 12.40 -33.06
N ASP A 172 14.49 11.70 -34.19
CA ASP A 172 13.88 10.40 -34.43
C ASP A 172 14.56 9.30 -33.60
N GLU A 173 15.88 9.26 -33.53
CA GLU A 173 16.64 8.36 -32.67
C GLU A 173 16.27 8.56 -31.19
N LEU A 174 16.12 9.81 -30.73
CA LEU A 174 15.66 10.07 -29.38
C LEU A 174 14.22 9.60 -29.16
N ALA A 175 13.34 9.75 -30.17
CA ALA A 175 11.96 9.27 -30.10
C ALA A 175 11.87 7.75 -29.96
N GLU A 176 12.71 7.01 -30.66
CA GLU A 176 12.81 5.55 -30.57
C GLU A 176 13.40 5.08 -29.23
N SER A 177 14.30 5.86 -28.64
CA SER A 177 14.99 5.53 -27.38
C SER A 177 14.23 5.93 -26.10
N LEU A 178 12.98 6.38 -26.19
CA LEU A 178 12.22 6.87 -25.03
C LEU A 178 11.97 5.81 -23.95
N ALA A 179 12.00 4.53 -24.28
CA ALA A 179 11.88 3.45 -23.29
C ALA A 179 13.00 3.54 -22.22
N THR A 180 14.19 3.99 -22.59
CA THR A 180 15.39 4.06 -21.74
C THR A 180 15.75 5.48 -21.28
N ASN A 181 15.18 6.50 -21.93
CA ASN A 181 15.57 7.90 -21.72
C ASN A 181 14.45 8.80 -21.17
N ASN A 182 13.20 8.33 -21.20
CA ASN A 182 12.08 9.13 -20.72
C ASN A 182 11.61 8.66 -19.34
N PRO A 183 11.66 9.48 -18.28
CA PRO A 183 11.29 9.09 -16.91
C PRO A 183 9.96 8.37 -16.78
N ILE A 184 8.90 8.83 -17.46
CA ILE A 184 7.57 8.20 -17.41
C ILE A 184 7.54 6.75 -17.93
N ASN A 185 8.60 6.30 -18.62
CA ASN A 185 8.72 4.94 -19.16
C ASN A 185 9.65 4.04 -18.31
N LYS A 186 10.29 4.59 -17.27
CA LYS A 186 11.31 3.91 -16.45
C LYS A 186 10.89 3.70 -14.99
N LEU A 187 9.60 3.75 -14.69
CA LEU A 187 9.10 3.74 -13.31
C LEU A 187 9.16 2.35 -12.64
N GLU A 188 9.34 1.29 -13.42
CA GLU A 188 9.27 -0.09 -12.91
C GLU A 188 10.37 -0.38 -11.87
N SER A 189 11.60 0.07 -12.11
CA SER A 189 12.71 -0.12 -11.16
C SER A 189 12.47 0.60 -9.84
N LEU A 190 11.88 1.81 -9.90
CA LEU A 190 11.53 2.59 -8.71
C LEU A 190 10.40 1.92 -7.92
N ALA A 191 9.38 1.39 -8.61
CA ALA A 191 8.28 0.69 -7.99
C ALA A 191 8.73 -0.62 -7.33
N LYS A 192 9.58 -1.41 -7.99
CA LYS A 192 10.20 -2.62 -7.42
C LYS A 192 11.05 -2.33 -6.18
N ALA A 193 11.73 -1.18 -6.17
CA ALA A 193 12.51 -0.72 -5.01
C ALA A 193 11.64 -0.02 -3.94
N HIS A 194 10.33 0.08 -4.16
CA HIS A 194 9.37 0.72 -3.27
C HIS A 194 9.73 2.16 -2.89
N ILE A 195 10.25 2.94 -3.84
CA ILE A 195 10.63 4.34 -3.61
C ILE A 195 9.36 5.18 -3.44
N PRO A 196 9.11 5.81 -2.28
CA PRO A 196 7.95 6.67 -2.12
C PRO A 196 8.15 7.99 -2.90
N ILE A 197 7.08 8.46 -3.51
CA ILE A 197 7.08 9.69 -4.33
C ILE A 197 6.05 10.68 -3.80
N PHE A 198 6.42 11.97 -3.77
CA PHE A 198 5.51 13.05 -3.46
C PHE A 198 5.72 14.22 -4.43
N HIS A 199 4.67 14.63 -5.17
CA HIS A 199 4.72 15.82 -6.02
C HIS A 199 3.73 16.88 -5.55
N ILE A 200 4.11 18.16 -5.77
CA ILE A 200 3.20 19.30 -5.80
C ILE A 200 3.29 19.94 -7.18
N HIS A 201 2.15 20.13 -7.88
CA HIS A 201 2.11 20.57 -9.27
C HIS A 201 0.82 21.34 -9.55
N GLY A 202 0.92 22.56 -10.08
CA GLY A 202 -0.24 23.42 -10.35
C GLY A 202 -1.14 22.87 -11.46
N ASN A 203 -2.46 23.09 -11.33
CA ASN A 203 -3.45 22.55 -12.27
C ASN A 203 -3.52 23.26 -13.62
N ILE A 204 -2.99 24.50 -13.72
CA ILE A 204 -2.96 25.29 -14.95
C ILE A 204 -1.53 25.52 -15.49
N ASP A 205 -0.60 24.62 -15.14
CA ASP A 205 0.79 24.69 -15.64
C ASP A 205 0.81 24.40 -17.15
N THR A 206 1.07 25.44 -17.95
CA THR A 206 1.16 25.35 -19.41
C THR A 206 2.60 25.11 -19.89
N VAL A 207 3.61 25.35 -19.07
CA VAL A 207 5.03 25.12 -19.38
C VAL A 207 5.40 23.66 -19.20
N VAL A 208 4.97 23.09 -18.08
CA VAL A 208 5.13 21.67 -17.73
C VAL A 208 3.73 21.11 -17.44
N PRO A 209 2.96 20.71 -18.46
CA PRO A 209 1.56 20.31 -18.24
C PRO A 209 1.43 19.17 -17.25
N LEU A 210 0.57 19.37 -16.24
CA LEU A 210 0.34 18.43 -15.13
C LEU A 210 0.07 16.99 -15.64
N GLU A 211 -0.86 16.87 -16.59
CA GLU A 211 -1.32 15.55 -17.07
C GLU A 211 -0.22 14.79 -17.82
N SER A 212 0.71 15.48 -18.46
CA SER A 212 1.84 14.89 -19.19
C SER A 212 3.04 14.59 -18.33
N ASN A 213 3.08 15.04 -17.09
CA ASN A 213 4.21 14.92 -16.16
C ASN A 213 3.78 14.27 -14.83
N SER A 214 3.47 15.03 -13.79
CA SER A 214 3.11 14.46 -12.47
C SER A 214 1.84 13.61 -12.52
N GLY A 215 0.85 13.97 -13.33
CA GLY A 215 -0.39 13.20 -13.48
C GLY A 215 -0.16 11.82 -14.09
N ILE A 216 0.64 11.74 -15.17
CA ILE A 216 0.95 10.42 -15.79
C ILE A 216 1.88 9.58 -14.90
N ILE A 217 2.83 10.22 -14.18
CA ILE A 217 3.64 9.50 -13.18
C ILE A 217 2.74 8.87 -12.11
N ALA A 218 1.82 9.64 -11.53
CA ALA A 218 0.91 9.14 -10.51
C ALA A 218 0.11 7.92 -10.99
N LYS A 219 -0.52 8.03 -12.16
CA LYS A 219 -1.31 6.94 -12.76
C LYS A 219 -0.47 5.68 -13.03
N ARG A 220 0.71 5.85 -13.65
CA ARG A 220 1.58 4.69 -14.00
C ARG A 220 2.23 4.09 -12.77
N TYR A 221 2.70 4.92 -11.83
CA TYR A 221 3.40 4.47 -10.64
C TYR A 221 2.47 3.65 -9.71
N GLN A 222 1.22 4.11 -9.54
CA GLN A 222 0.20 3.36 -8.80
C GLN A 222 -0.12 2.00 -9.44
N ARG A 223 -0.23 1.94 -10.79
CA ARG A 223 -0.43 0.67 -11.51
C ARG A 223 0.73 -0.33 -11.32
N LEU A 224 1.93 0.18 -11.06
CA LEU A 224 3.11 -0.63 -10.73
C LEU A 224 3.22 -0.98 -9.23
N GLY A 225 2.21 -0.63 -8.43
CA GLY A 225 2.21 -0.84 -6.98
C GLY A 225 3.06 0.16 -6.19
N GLY A 226 3.53 1.23 -6.83
CA GLY A 226 4.33 2.27 -6.17
C GLY A 226 3.46 3.27 -5.40
N LYS A 227 4.00 3.79 -4.27
CA LYS A 227 3.32 4.81 -3.45
C LYS A 227 3.64 6.21 -3.97
N MET A 228 2.62 6.96 -4.38
CA MET A 228 2.77 8.36 -4.77
C MET A 228 1.64 9.22 -4.23
N LYS A 229 2.01 10.33 -3.59
CA LYS A 229 1.11 11.43 -3.23
C LYS A 229 1.29 12.57 -4.26
N LEU A 230 0.18 13.14 -4.72
CA LEU A 230 0.18 14.29 -5.62
C LEU A 230 -0.75 15.37 -5.05
N ILE A 231 -0.20 16.54 -4.74
CA ILE A 231 -0.97 17.74 -4.40
C ILE A 231 -1.11 18.60 -5.66
N VAL A 232 -2.33 19.03 -5.95
CA VAL A 232 -2.64 19.85 -7.11
C VAL A 232 -3.29 21.16 -6.68
N PRO A 233 -2.49 22.22 -6.42
CA PRO A 233 -3.02 23.55 -6.11
C PRO A 233 -3.81 24.11 -7.28
N LYS A 234 -4.99 24.68 -6.97
CA LYS A 234 -5.83 25.33 -7.97
C LYS A 234 -5.24 26.67 -8.39
N GLU A 235 -5.48 27.05 -9.65
CA GLU A 235 -5.09 28.33 -10.25
C GLU A 235 -3.57 28.62 -10.19
N GLN A 236 -2.76 27.56 -10.06
CA GLN A 236 -1.31 27.68 -10.10
C GLN A 236 -0.74 27.11 -11.40
N GLY A 237 0.16 27.88 -12.00
CA GLY A 237 0.93 27.50 -13.20
C GLY A 237 2.39 27.17 -12.86
N HIS A 238 3.28 27.29 -13.88
CA HIS A 238 4.73 27.15 -13.69
C HIS A 238 5.33 28.45 -13.16
N ASN A 239 5.04 28.80 -11.94
CA ASN A 239 5.38 30.09 -11.34
C ASN A 239 6.11 29.91 -10.00
N MET A 240 6.49 31.02 -9.37
CA MET A 240 7.18 31.06 -8.10
C MET A 240 6.20 31.23 -6.92
N TRP A 241 4.99 30.68 -7.04
CA TRP A 241 4.03 30.73 -5.94
C TRP A 241 4.63 30.09 -4.68
N ARG A 242 4.60 30.85 -3.60
CA ARG A 242 5.24 30.49 -2.35
C ARG A 242 4.80 29.13 -1.80
N GLY A 243 3.53 28.75 -2.01
CA GLY A 243 3.00 27.45 -1.58
C GLY A 243 3.68 26.23 -2.21
N PHE A 244 4.40 26.36 -3.33
CA PHE A 244 5.23 25.29 -3.87
C PHE A 244 6.48 25.02 -3.01
N PHE A 245 7.08 26.07 -2.46
CA PHE A 245 8.35 26.03 -1.74
C PHE A 245 8.16 25.97 -0.22
N GLU A 246 6.96 26.28 0.27
CA GLU A 246 6.56 26.21 1.67
C GLU A 246 5.51 25.11 1.91
N CYS A 247 5.43 24.11 1.03
CA CYS A 247 4.56 22.96 1.20
C CYS A 247 5.04 22.10 2.38
N LYS A 248 4.45 22.34 3.54
CA LYS A 248 4.82 21.62 4.78
C LYS A 248 4.72 20.11 4.61
N GLU A 249 3.70 19.62 3.92
CA GLU A 249 3.49 18.19 3.71
C GLU A 249 4.60 17.55 2.87
N LEU A 250 5.11 18.25 1.84
CA LEU A 250 6.23 17.78 1.03
C LEU A 250 7.53 17.78 1.86
N VAL A 251 7.75 18.83 2.65
CA VAL A 251 8.94 18.95 3.52
C VAL A 251 8.92 17.88 4.60
N ASP A 252 7.79 17.68 5.29
CA ASP A 252 7.63 16.62 6.29
C ASP A 252 7.84 15.23 5.67
N PHE A 253 7.35 15.00 4.45
CA PHE A 253 7.59 13.76 3.72
C PHE A 253 9.08 13.50 3.52
N VAL A 254 9.84 14.49 3.05
CA VAL A 254 11.30 14.36 2.87
C VAL A 254 12.01 14.12 4.20
N ILE A 255 11.66 14.87 5.26
CA ILE A 255 12.24 14.72 6.60
C ILE A 255 11.98 13.32 7.15
N ASN A 256 10.76 12.82 7.02
CA ASN A 256 10.40 11.47 7.47
C ASN A 256 11.16 10.39 6.69
N CYS A 257 11.29 10.55 5.36
CA CYS A 257 12.09 9.63 4.53
C CYS A 257 13.58 9.64 4.94
N ALA A 258 14.18 10.82 5.04
CA ALA A 258 15.61 10.98 5.34
C ALA A 258 15.98 10.40 6.72
N ASN A 259 15.10 10.56 7.70
CA ASN A 259 15.28 10.02 9.04
C ASN A 259 14.85 8.54 9.19
N ASN A 260 14.57 7.85 8.08
CA ASN A 260 14.08 6.46 8.08
C ASN A 260 12.78 6.25 8.89
N THR A 261 12.01 7.32 9.11
CA THR A 261 10.73 7.26 9.82
C THR A 261 9.55 6.95 8.90
N VAL A 262 9.76 6.91 7.58
CA VAL A 262 8.78 6.35 6.65
C VAL A 262 8.83 4.83 6.82
N PRO A 263 7.74 4.19 7.24
CA PRO A 263 7.71 2.74 7.32
C PRO A 263 8.07 2.16 5.94
N ARG A 264 9.14 1.38 5.87
CA ARG A 264 9.39 0.56 4.67
C ARG A 264 8.13 -0.26 4.42
N PRO A 265 7.75 -0.51 3.15
CA PRO A 265 6.68 -1.46 2.93
C PRO A 265 7.00 -2.73 3.73
N PRO A 266 6.05 -3.24 4.49
CA PRO A 266 6.29 -4.37 5.37
C PRO A 266 6.78 -5.54 4.53
N LYS A 267 7.94 -6.07 4.89
CA LYS A 267 8.48 -7.26 4.23
C LYS A 267 7.73 -8.48 4.75
N ALA A 268 7.17 -9.26 3.85
CA ALA A 268 6.55 -10.53 4.22
C ALA A 268 7.61 -11.48 4.83
N GLN A 269 7.44 -11.80 6.09
CA GLN A 269 8.25 -12.79 6.80
C GLN A 269 7.59 -14.15 6.67
N LEU A 270 8.29 -15.12 6.13
CA LEU A 270 7.85 -16.51 6.12
C LEU A 270 7.86 -17.07 7.54
N LEU A 271 6.70 -17.53 8.04
CA LEU A 271 6.57 -18.18 9.33
C LEU A 271 6.60 -19.70 9.19
N TRP A 272 5.99 -20.24 8.15
CA TRP A 272 5.91 -21.67 7.88
C TRP A 272 5.58 -21.93 6.40
N ALA A 273 6.06 -23.04 5.87
CA ALA A 273 5.73 -23.55 4.54
C ALA A 273 5.59 -25.09 4.59
N GLY A 274 4.90 -25.66 3.62
CA GLY A 274 4.69 -27.11 3.50
C GLY A 274 3.21 -27.50 3.43
N GLY A 275 2.29 -26.52 3.36
CA GLY A 275 0.86 -26.78 3.12
C GLY A 275 0.57 -27.23 1.70
N LYS A 276 -0.53 -27.93 1.51
CA LYS A 276 -1.07 -28.26 0.19
C LYS A 276 -1.95 -27.17 -0.40
N PHE A 277 -2.73 -26.49 0.46
CA PHE A 277 -3.54 -25.31 0.12
C PHE A 277 -3.97 -24.61 1.41
N THR A 278 -3.21 -23.58 1.83
CA THR A 278 -3.50 -22.85 3.08
C THR A 278 -4.52 -21.75 2.88
N GLU A 279 -5.44 -21.60 3.84
CA GLU A 279 -6.58 -20.70 3.80
C GLU A 279 -6.99 -20.22 5.21
N GLY A 280 -7.93 -19.30 5.24
CA GLY A 280 -8.75 -18.88 6.37
C GLY A 280 -8.01 -18.63 7.67
N PRO A 281 -6.98 -17.78 7.72
CA PRO A 281 -6.24 -17.53 8.95
C PRO A 281 -7.12 -16.79 9.97
N SER A 282 -7.02 -17.17 11.25
CA SER A 282 -7.69 -16.51 12.38
C SER A 282 -6.79 -16.50 13.61
N VAL A 283 -6.86 -15.43 14.41
CA VAL A 283 -6.00 -15.25 15.59
C VAL A 283 -6.80 -15.40 16.86
N SER A 284 -6.36 -16.28 17.76
CA SER A 284 -6.93 -16.49 19.10
C SER A 284 -6.44 -15.43 20.10
N LEU A 285 -7.06 -15.34 21.29
CA LEU A 285 -6.66 -14.40 22.35
C LEU A 285 -5.22 -14.64 22.86
N ASP A 286 -4.71 -15.87 22.80
CA ASP A 286 -3.33 -16.18 23.17
C ASP A 286 -2.32 -15.73 22.08
N GLY A 287 -2.80 -15.09 21.01
CA GLY A 287 -2.00 -14.63 19.87
C GLY A 287 -1.60 -15.73 18.89
N SER A 288 -1.99 -17.00 19.12
CA SER A 288 -1.75 -18.08 18.16
C SER A 288 -2.55 -17.89 16.89
N VAL A 289 -1.96 -18.25 15.73
CA VAL A 289 -2.63 -18.16 14.44
C VAL A 289 -3.11 -19.54 14.01
N TYR A 290 -4.40 -19.68 13.82
CA TYR A 290 -5.01 -20.89 13.27
C TYR A 290 -5.28 -20.66 11.79
N PHE A 291 -5.01 -21.65 10.97
CA PHE A 291 -5.28 -21.58 9.54
C PHE A 291 -5.57 -22.95 8.97
N SER A 292 -6.38 -23.00 7.95
CA SER A 292 -6.74 -24.24 7.27
C SER A 292 -5.64 -24.66 6.31
N ASP A 293 -5.35 -25.95 6.22
CA ASP A 293 -4.72 -26.60 5.07
C ASP A 293 -5.78 -27.49 4.41
N VAL A 294 -6.55 -26.88 3.52
CA VAL A 294 -7.71 -27.50 2.86
C VAL A 294 -7.29 -28.76 2.12
N GLY A 295 -6.12 -28.71 1.45
CA GLY A 295 -5.58 -29.85 0.69
C GLY A 295 -5.16 -31.03 1.57
N SER A 296 -4.78 -30.80 2.81
CA SER A 296 -4.46 -31.83 3.80
C SER A 296 -5.64 -32.17 4.72
N ASN A 297 -6.80 -31.57 4.50
CA ASN A 297 -7.99 -31.74 5.35
C ASN A 297 -7.70 -31.50 6.84
N SER A 298 -6.96 -30.43 7.15
CA SER A 298 -6.49 -30.13 8.52
C SER A 298 -6.63 -28.65 8.84
N ILE A 299 -6.78 -28.33 10.13
CA ILE A 299 -6.55 -27.00 10.69
C ILE A 299 -5.23 -27.05 11.44
N LEU A 300 -4.36 -26.11 11.15
CA LEU A 300 -3.03 -25.96 11.75
C LEU A 300 -3.01 -24.79 12.74
N LYS A 301 -2.14 -24.87 13.75
CA LYS A 301 -1.91 -23.83 14.75
C LYS A 301 -0.45 -23.40 14.73
N TYR A 302 -0.16 -22.15 14.42
CA TYR A 302 1.13 -21.51 14.63
C TYR A 302 1.17 -20.87 16.01
N ASN A 303 2.10 -21.28 16.86
CA ASN A 303 2.32 -20.70 18.17
C ASN A 303 3.42 -19.63 18.10
N GLN A 304 3.09 -18.39 18.45
CA GLN A 304 4.02 -17.25 18.35
C GLN A 304 5.23 -17.36 19.29
N ASN A 305 5.07 -17.99 20.46
CA ASN A 305 6.14 -18.12 21.44
C ASN A 305 7.15 -19.17 21.02
N THR A 306 6.68 -20.34 20.59
CA THR A 306 7.55 -21.46 20.19
C THR A 306 7.97 -21.41 18.73
N LYS A 307 7.36 -20.56 17.91
CA LYS A 307 7.56 -20.45 16.45
C LYS A 307 7.27 -21.76 15.69
N LYS A 308 6.47 -22.65 16.26
CA LYS A 308 6.16 -23.95 15.67
C LYS A 308 4.72 -23.98 15.15
N VAL A 309 4.54 -24.72 14.05
CA VAL A 309 3.22 -25.09 13.53
C VAL A 309 2.94 -26.54 13.92
N THR A 310 1.76 -26.78 14.46
CA THR A 310 1.27 -28.10 14.85
C THR A 310 -0.15 -28.33 14.32
N PRO A 311 -0.56 -29.56 14.03
CA PRO A 311 -1.95 -29.87 13.79
C PRO A 311 -2.81 -29.51 15.00
N TYR A 312 -3.90 -28.79 14.75
CA TYR A 312 -4.93 -28.51 15.76
C TYR A 312 -6.14 -29.45 15.60
N ARG A 313 -6.59 -29.62 14.34
CA ARG A 313 -7.70 -30.49 14.00
C ARG A 313 -7.38 -31.24 12.73
N THR A 314 -7.28 -32.54 12.80
CA THR A 314 -7.20 -33.46 11.66
C THR A 314 -8.59 -33.87 11.23
N SER A 315 -8.77 -34.28 9.96
CA SER A 315 -10.12 -34.56 9.41
C SER A 315 -11.06 -33.37 9.61
N SER A 316 -10.58 -32.18 9.20
CA SER A 316 -11.24 -30.90 9.45
C SER A 316 -12.58 -30.72 8.71
N GLY A 317 -12.98 -31.67 7.85
CA GLY A 317 -14.12 -31.50 6.98
C GLY A 317 -13.81 -30.61 5.77
N ARG A 318 -12.54 -30.53 5.37
CA ARG A 318 -12.01 -29.59 4.39
C ARG A 318 -12.32 -28.14 4.78
N ALA A 319 -12.02 -27.82 6.06
CA ALA A 319 -12.17 -26.46 6.56
C ALA A 319 -11.41 -25.46 5.67
N ASN A 320 -12.04 -24.31 5.43
CA ASN A 320 -11.52 -23.19 4.66
C ASN A 320 -11.50 -21.95 5.55
N GLY A 321 -12.44 -21.02 5.48
CA GLY A 321 -12.53 -19.86 6.34
C GLY A 321 -12.69 -20.22 7.82
N LEU A 322 -11.98 -19.50 8.68
CA LEU A 322 -11.99 -19.66 10.14
C LEU A 322 -12.23 -18.33 10.83
N ILE A 323 -13.03 -18.31 11.90
CA ILE A 323 -13.11 -17.18 12.84
C ILE A 323 -13.17 -17.67 14.27
N PHE A 324 -12.67 -16.86 15.21
CA PHE A 324 -12.97 -17.04 16.63
C PHE A 324 -14.13 -16.14 17.04
N ASP A 325 -15.07 -16.69 17.79
CA ASP A 325 -16.13 -15.90 18.41
C ASP A 325 -15.66 -15.24 19.72
N HIS A 326 -16.53 -14.47 20.36
CA HIS A 326 -16.25 -13.78 21.62
C HIS A 326 -16.04 -14.72 22.81
N LEU A 327 -16.41 -15.98 22.68
CA LEU A 327 -16.18 -17.05 23.66
C LEU A 327 -14.92 -17.86 23.35
N GLU A 328 -14.12 -17.46 22.38
CA GLU A 328 -12.91 -18.19 21.90
C GLU A 328 -13.22 -19.59 21.38
N ARG A 329 -14.39 -19.78 20.77
CA ARG A 329 -14.72 -21.00 20.04
C ARG A 329 -14.34 -20.80 18.57
N LEU A 330 -13.72 -21.83 17.98
CA LEU A 330 -13.35 -21.77 16.57
C LEU A 330 -14.52 -22.18 15.69
N ILE A 331 -14.97 -21.27 14.83
CA ILE A 331 -16.01 -21.51 13.85
C ILE A 331 -15.34 -21.68 12.48
N ALA A 332 -15.75 -22.72 11.74
CA ALA A 332 -15.15 -23.08 10.47
C ALA A 332 -16.20 -23.31 9.37
N CYS A 333 -15.91 -22.82 8.16
CA CYS A 333 -16.55 -23.26 6.93
C CYS A 333 -15.96 -24.59 6.51
N GLU A 334 -16.73 -25.66 6.48
CA GLU A 334 -16.33 -26.97 5.98
C GLU A 334 -16.86 -27.18 4.57
N GLY A 335 -15.95 -27.36 3.61
CA GLY A 335 -16.26 -27.35 2.19
C GLY A 335 -16.69 -28.69 1.59
N ALA A 336 -16.71 -28.76 0.28
CA ALA A 336 -17.01 -29.96 -0.52
C ALA A 336 -15.76 -30.78 -0.85
N ASN A 337 -15.93 -31.85 -1.66
CA ASN A 337 -14.92 -32.83 -2.10
C ASN A 337 -14.62 -33.87 -1.01
N THR A 338 -13.85 -34.89 -1.36
CA THR A 338 -13.52 -36.03 -0.48
C THR A 338 -13.07 -35.59 0.90
N GLY A 339 -13.78 -36.04 1.93
CA GLY A 339 -13.56 -35.66 3.33
C GLY A 339 -14.26 -34.38 3.75
N GLY A 340 -14.93 -33.67 2.83
CA GLY A 340 -15.72 -32.47 3.11
C GLY A 340 -17.03 -32.77 3.83
N LYS A 341 -17.49 -31.79 4.64
CA LYS A 341 -18.74 -31.92 5.43
C LYS A 341 -19.87 -31.02 4.92
N ARG A 342 -19.55 -29.96 4.16
CA ARG A 342 -20.50 -28.98 3.59
C ARG A 342 -21.36 -28.35 4.69
N ARG A 343 -20.72 -27.80 5.73
CA ARG A 343 -21.40 -27.23 6.92
C ARG A 343 -20.62 -26.06 7.54
N ILE A 344 -21.25 -25.36 8.45
CA ILE A 344 -20.58 -24.50 9.43
C ILE A 344 -20.47 -25.29 10.74
N SER A 345 -19.25 -25.43 11.27
CA SER A 345 -19.01 -26.11 12.53
C SER A 345 -18.46 -25.16 13.60
N ILE A 346 -18.69 -25.49 14.86
CA ILE A 346 -18.09 -24.85 16.03
C ILE A 346 -17.24 -25.89 16.77
N THR A 347 -15.99 -25.55 17.02
CA THR A 347 -15.13 -26.30 17.94
C THR A 347 -15.16 -25.59 19.30
N GLU A 348 -15.72 -26.24 20.30
CA GLU A 348 -15.79 -25.75 21.67
C GLU A 348 -14.42 -25.77 22.34
N LYS A 349 -14.26 -25.06 23.48
CA LYS A 349 -12.95 -25.00 24.21
C LYS A 349 -12.46 -26.37 24.71
N ASN A 350 -13.37 -27.28 24.95
CA ASN A 350 -13.04 -28.66 25.34
C ASN A 350 -12.61 -29.54 24.14
N GLY A 351 -12.61 -29.00 22.92
CA GLY A 351 -12.29 -29.69 21.69
C GLY A 351 -13.46 -30.41 21.03
N GLU A 352 -14.65 -30.39 21.60
CA GLU A 352 -15.86 -30.94 21.00
C GLU A 352 -16.26 -30.18 19.74
N ILE A 353 -16.63 -30.90 18.67
CA ILE A 353 -17.02 -30.30 17.40
C ILE A 353 -18.50 -30.54 17.18
N ARG A 354 -19.27 -29.46 17.10
CA ARG A 354 -20.69 -29.53 16.75
C ARG A 354 -20.99 -28.83 15.43
N THR A 355 -22.03 -29.29 14.76
CA THR A 355 -22.60 -28.60 13.60
C THR A 355 -23.41 -27.42 14.07
N LEU A 356 -23.12 -26.20 13.53
CA LEU A 356 -24.00 -25.04 13.70
C LEU A 356 -25.14 -25.10 12.68
N THR A 357 -24.77 -25.30 11.39
CA THR A 357 -25.74 -25.54 10.31
C THR A 357 -25.08 -26.31 9.15
N ASP A 358 -25.84 -27.16 8.47
CA ASP A 358 -25.39 -27.95 7.31
C ASP A 358 -26.37 -27.88 6.13
N ASN A 359 -27.48 -27.13 6.28
CA ASN A 359 -28.45 -26.99 5.21
C ASN A 359 -29.24 -25.67 5.31
N TRP A 360 -29.88 -25.32 4.20
CA TRP A 360 -30.91 -24.29 4.10
C TRP A 360 -32.19 -24.89 3.52
N LYS A 361 -33.28 -24.84 4.28
CA LYS A 361 -34.56 -25.42 3.88
C LYS A 361 -34.46 -26.90 3.47
N GLY A 362 -33.65 -27.68 4.18
CA GLY A 362 -33.40 -29.10 3.88
C GLY A 362 -32.44 -29.38 2.74
N LYS A 363 -31.94 -28.36 2.03
CA LYS A 363 -30.95 -28.45 0.96
C LYS A 363 -29.54 -28.24 1.51
N ARG A 364 -28.63 -29.17 1.29
CA ARG A 364 -27.21 -29.04 1.70
C ARG A 364 -26.51 -27.91 0.96
N PHE A 365 -25.63 -27.23 1.66
CA PHE A 365 -24.78 -26.18 1.05
C PHE A 365 -23.91 -26.72 -0.08
N ASN A 366 -23.48 -25.82 -0.97
CA ASN A 366 -22.57 -26.17 -2.06
C ASN A 366 -21.17 -26.50 -1.53
N SER A 367 -20.50 -25.53 -0.95
CA SER A 367 -19.17 -25.66 -0.34
C SER A 367 -18.86 -24.41 0.47
N PRO A 368 -19.37 -24.28 1.71
CA PRO A 368 -19.06 -23.12 2.55
C PRO A 368 -17.58 -22.78 2.50
N ASN A 369 -17.26 -21.50 2.17
CA ASN A 369 -15.91 -21.07 1.85
C ASN A 369 -15.36 -20.11 2.89
N ASP A 370 -15.88 -18.89 3.00
CA ASP A 370 -15.39 -17.90 3.96
C ASP A 370 -16.53 -17.35 4.81
N LEU A 371 -16.19 -16.76 5.98
CA LEU A 371 -17.19 -16.32 6.94
C LEU A 371 -16.75 -15.10 7.75
N VAL A 372 -17.74 -14.33 8.19
CA VAL A 372 -17.54 -13.16 9.05
C VAL A 372 -18.69 -13.03 10.06
N MET A 373 -18.39 -12.61 11.27
CA MET A 373 -19.40 -12.34 12.30
C MET A 373 -19.76 -10.85 12.35
N ASN A 374 -21.05 -10.55 12.22
CA ASN A 374 -21.59 -9.26 12.64
C ASN A 374 -21.89 -9.33 14.14
N ILE A 375 -20.96 -8.81 14.94
CA ILE A 375 -21.04 -8.88 16.41
C ILE A 375 -22.29 -8.15 16.93
N ASN A 376 -22.67 -7.03 16.31
CA ASN A 376 -23.82 -6.22 16.74
C ASN A 376 -25.16 -6.97 16.59
N LYS A 377 -25.25 -7.85 15.58
CA LYS A 377 -26.46 -8.63 15.30
C LYS A 377 -26.37 -10.09 15.77
N LYS A 378 -25.22 -10.55 16.24
CA LYS A 378 -24.93 -11.96 16.57
C LYS A 378 -25.24 -12.92 15.42
N ILE A 379 -24.92 -12.48 14.19
CA ILE A 379 -25.14 -13.22 12.95
C ILE A 379 -23.80 -13.49 12.29
N ILE A 380 -23.63 -14.69 11.78
CA ILE A 380 -22.50 -15.08 10.93
C ILE A 380 -22.97 -15.06 9.49
N TYR A 381 -22.31 -14.28 8.63
CA TYR A 381 -22.45 -14.39 7.18
C TYR A 381 -21.38 -15.33 6.65
N PHE A 382 -21.74 -16.18 5.70
CA PHE A 382 -20.81 -17.06 5.03
C PHE A 382 -21.12 -17.18 3.54
N THR A 383 -20.09 -17.41 2.74
CA THR A 383 -20.18 -17.61 1.30
C THR A 383 -20.27 -19.11 0.99
N ASP A 384 -21.06 -19.48 -0.03
CA ASP A 384 -21.29 -20.87 -0.40
C ASP A 384 -21.10 -21.10 -1.91
N PRO A 385 -19.88 -20.86 -2.44
CA PRO A 385 -19.55 -21.18 -3.82
C PRO A 385 -19.23 -22.67 -4.00
N ARG A 386 -19.08 -23.13 -5.24
CA ARG A 386 -18.51 -24.42 -5.56
C ARG A 386 -17.30 -24.26 -6.50
N TYR A 387 -16.08 -24.34 -5.96
CA TYR A 387 -14.84 -24.35 -6.74
C TYR A 387 -14.36 -25.76 -7.05
N VAL A 388 -14.54 -26.68 -6.13
CA VAL A 388 -14.09 -28.08 -6.21
C VAL A 388 -15.17 -29.02 -5.71
N GLY A 389 -15.05 -30.31 -6.06
CA GLY A 389 -16.00 -31.36 -5.72
C GLY A 389 -17.03 -31.56 -6.82
N ASP A 390 -17.34 -32.82 -7.07
CA ASP A 390 -18.27 -33.32 -8.08
C ASP A 390 -19.57 -33.86 -7.47
N GLU A 391 -19.73 -33.73 -6.14
CA GLU A 391 -20.96 -34.14 -5.46
C GLU A 391 -22.17 -33.37 -6.00
N GLU A 392 -23.31 -34.02 -6.05
CA GLU A 392 -24.56 -33.41 -6.46
C GLU A 392 -24.88 -32.14 -5.64
N ARG A 393 -25.36 -31.12 -6.35
CA ARG A 393 -25.72 -29.82 -5.77
C ARG A 393 -27.21 -29.83 -5.44
N ASP A 394 -27.51 -29.65 -4.15
CA ASP A 394 -28.90 -29.49 -3.68
C ASP A 394 -29.36 -28.03 -3.90
N VAL A 395 -28.43 -27.05 -3.73
CA VAL A 395 -28.67 -25.63 -4.01
C VAL A 395 -28.10 -25.32 -5.41
N ASP A 396 -28.96 -24.84 -6.32
CA ASP A 396 -28.69 -24.62 -7.75
C ASP A 396 -28.10 -23.25 -8.09
N PHE A 397 -27.79 -22.44 -7.08
CA PHE A 397 -27.14 -21.14 -7.20
C PHE A 397 -25.94 -21.01 -6.23
N GLU A 398 -25.08 -20.07 -6.50
CA GLU A 398 -24.04 -19.63 -5.57
C GLU A 398 -24.64 -18.53 -4.67
N GLY A 399 -24.41 -18.58 -3.35
CA GLY A 399 -25.10 -17.67 -2.44
C GLY A 399 -24.27 -17.22 -1.25
N ILE A 400 -24.76 -16.19 -0.60
CA ILE A 400 -24.34 -15.75 0.72
C ILE A 400 -25.47 -16.05 1.67
N PHE A 401 -25.17 -16.82 2.70
CA PHE A 401 -26.13 -17.16 3.75
C PHE A 401 -25.77 -16.45 5.05
N MET A 402 -26.73 -16.34 5.93
CA MET A 402 -26.54 -15.92 7.31
C MET A 402 -27.07 -16.98 8.25
N VAL A 403 -26.39 -17.20 9.36
CA VAL A 403 -26.81 -18.11 10.43
C VAL A 403 -26.68 -17.44 11.79
N ASP A 404 -27.65 -17.56 12.64
CA ASP A 404 -27.57 -17.16 14.04
C ASP A 404 -26.84 -18.21 14.90
N LEU A 405 -26.60 -17.90 16.16
CA LEU A 405 -25.90 -18.82 17.07
C LEU A 405 -26.73 -20.03 17.48
N ASP A 406 -28.05 -20.03 17.19
CA ASP A 406 -28.97 -21.14 17.41
C ASP A 406 -29.07 -22.07 16.18
N GLY A 407 -28.38 -21.71 15.08
CA GLY A 407 -28.28 -22.51 13.85
C GLY A 407 -29.36 -22.19 12.80
N LYS A 408 -30.22 -21.21 13.02
CA LYS A 408 -31.23 -20.80 12.05
C LYS A 408 -30.57 -20.12 10.84
N THR A 409 -30.64 -20.78 9.71
CA THR A 409 -30.03 -20.31 8.45
C THR A 409 -31.03 -19.63 7.53
N THR A 410 -30.64 -18.52 6.97
CA THR A 410 -31.41 -17.71 6.01
C THR A 410 -30.52 -17.32 4.82
N LEU A 411 -31.08 -17.27 3.62
CA LEU A 411 -30.40 -16.71 2.46
C LEU A 411 -30.28 -15.20 2.63
N ALA A 412 -29.06 -14.69 2.66
CA ALA A 412 -28.79 -13.26 2.73
C ALA A 412 -28.90 -12.59 1.35
N THR A 413 -28.29 -13.21 0.33
CA THR A 413 -28.44 -12.84 -1.10
C THR A 413 -27.85 -13.92 -1.98
N ASN A 414 -28.33 -14.02 -3.23
CA ASN A 414 -27.72 -14.78 -4.32
C ASN A 414 -27.31 -13.88 -5.51
N ASP A 415 -27.21 -12.57 -5.26
CA ASP A 415 -26.81 -11.60 -6.30
C ASP A 415 -25.28 -11.46 -6.36
N VAL A 416 -24.57 -12.59 -6.36
CA VAL A 416 -23.10 -12.71 -6.55
C VAL A 416 -22.87 -13.95 -7.42
N LYS A 417 -21.94 -13.87 -8.38
CA LYS A 417 -21.71 -15.00 -9.27
C LYS A 417 -20.88 -16.11 -8.63
N LYS A 418 -19.80 -15.72 -7.93
CA LYS A 418 -18.87 -16.67 -7.27
C LYS A 418 -18.34 -16.06 -5.97
N PRO A 419 -19.16 -16.01 -4.91
CA PRO A 419 -18.76 -15.35 -3.67
C PRO A 419 -17.61 -16.10 -2.99
N ASN A 420 -16.53 -15.38 -2.64
CA ASN A 420 -15.37 -15.89 -1.93
C ASN A 420 -15.20 -15.13 -0.61
N GLY A 421 -14.14 -14.37 -0.41
CA GLY A 421 -13.91 -13.59 0.80
C GLY A 421 -15.08 -12.69 1.18
N ILE A 422 -15.37 -12.60 2.47
CA ILE A 422 -16.49 -11.82 3.00
C ILE A 422 -16.08 -11.04 4.24
N LEU A 423 -16.55 -9.79 4.37
CA LEU A 423 -16.19 -8.89 5.44
C LEU A 423 -17.36 -8.00 5.84
N VAL A 424 -17.49 -7.68 7.13
CA VAL A 424 -18.47 -6.71 7.66
C VAL A 424 -17.76 -5.39 7.94
N SER A 425 -18.38 -4.25 7.58
CA SER A 425 -17.87 -2.92 7.92
C SER A 425 -17.79 -2.70 9.42
N LYS A 426 -16.92 -1.79 9.86
CA LYS A 426 -16.70 -1.50 11.29
C LYS A 426 -17.97 -1.09 12.03
N ASP A 427 -18.87 -0.39 11.36
CA ASP A 427 -20.16 0.03 11.92
C ASP A 427 -21.26 -1.08 11.86
N GLY A 428 -20.95 -2.22 11.26
CA GLY A 428 -21.88 -3.36 11.13
C GLY A 428 -23.04 -3.15 10.15
N LYS A 429 -22.94 -2.15 9.24
CA LYS A 429 -24.04 -1.77 8.32
C LYS A 429 -23.85 -2.25 6.89
N LYS A 430 -22.63 -2.66 6.52
CA LYS A 430 -22.31 -3.16 5.17
C LYS A 430 -21.64 -4.51 5.23
N VAL A 431 -21.80 -5.28 4.16
CA VAL A 431 -20.99 -6.46 3.86
C VAL A 431 -20.19 -6.17 2.59
N PHE A 432 -18.90 -6.48 2.63
CA PHE A 432 -18.04 -6.50 1.44
C PHE A 432 -17.83 -7.94 1.02
N VAL A 433 -17.84 -8.19 -0.29
CA VAL A 433 -17.76 -9.54 -0.86
C VAL A 433 -16.80 -9.54 -2.04
N ALA A 434 -15.94 -10.52 -2.08
CA ALA A 434 -15.18 -10.86 -3.28
C ALA A 434 -16.05 -11.70 -4.23
N ASP A 435 -16.31 -11.18 -5.41
CA ASP A 435 -16.89 -11.96 -6.51
C ASP A 435 -15.72 -12.48 -7.35
N HIS A 436 -15.35 -13.75 -7.17
CA HIS A 436 -14.12 -14.33 -7.68
C HIS A 436 -14.38 -15.57 -8.56
N GLU A 437 -14.82 -15.32 -9.78
CA GLU A 437 -14.93 -16.37 -10.79
C GLU A 437 -13.59 -16.57 -11.50
N ILE A 438 -13.07 -17.80 -11.45
CA ILE A 438 -11.74 -18.13 -11.98
C ILE A 438 -11.70 -18.36 -13.50
N THR A 439 -12.85 -18.45 -14.16
CA THR A 439 -12.92 -18.61 -15.62
C THR A 439 -12.42 -17.36 -16.35
N SER A 440 -12.01 -17.49 -17.60
CA SER A 440 -11.42 -16.39 -18.39
C SER A 440 -12.31 -15.15 -18.51
N ASN A 441 -13.63 -15.34 -18.52
CA ASN A 441 -14.65 -14.27 -18.62
C ASN A 441 -15.39 -14.05 -17.29
N GLY A 442 -14.85 -14.59 -16.19
CA GLY A 442 -15.49 -14.54 -14.88
C GLY A 442 -15.44 -13.15 -14.25
N SER A 443 -16.36 -12.92 -13.31
CA SER A 443 -16.40 -11.70 -12.51
C SER A 443 -15.25 -11.69 -11.49
N ARG A 444 -14.53 -10.56 -11.36
CA ARG A 444 -13.42 -10.38 -10.41
C ARG A 444 -13.55 -9.03 -9.71
N LYS A 445 -14.54 -8.94 -8.82
CA LYS A 445 -14.98 -7.65 -8.27
C LYS A 445 -14.95 -7.61 -6.76
N LEU A 446 -14.64 -6.45 -6.22
CA LEU A 446 -14.99 -6.09 -4.85
C LEU A 446 -16.40 -5.49 -4.86
N LEU A 447 -17.31 -6.15 -4.18
CA LEU A 447 -18.71 -5.73 -4.05
C LEU A 447 -18.98 -5.22 -2.64
N SER A 448 -19.98 -4.34 -2.49
CA SER A 448 -20.57 -4.00 -1.20
C SER A 448 -22.09 -4.13 -1.23
N PHE A 449 -22.66 -4.47 -0.09
CA PHE A 449 -24.10 -4.57 0.15
C PHE A 449 -24.48 -3.83 1.43
N LEU A 450 -25.68 -3.29 1.51
CA LEU A 450 -26.26 -2.81 2.76
C LEU A 450 -26.93 -3.97 3.53
N ILE A 451 -26.71 -3.99 4.85
CA ILE A 451 -27.36 -4.96 5.75
C ILE A 451 -28.71 -4.41 6.17
N GLN A 452 -29.77 -5.07 5.77
CA GLN A 452 -31.15 -4.74 6.14
C GLN A 452 -31.44 -5.06 7.61
N PRO A 453 -32.53 -4.52 8.21
CA PRO A 453 -32.90 -4.82 9.59
C PRO A 453 -33.05 -6.33 9.88
N ASN A 454 -33.56 -7.11 8.91
CA ASN A 454 -33.69 -8.57 9.00
C ASN A 454 -32.40 -9.34 8.71
N GLY A 455 -31.29 -8.66 8.42
CA GLY A 455 -30.00 -9.25 8.10
C GLY A 455 -29.78 -9.56 6.62
N GLN A 456 -30.80 -9.50 5.76
CA GLN A 456 -30.62 -9.68 4.32
C GLN A 456 -29.75 -8.58 3.71
N LEU A 457 -29.13 -8.88 2.56
CA LEU A 457 -28.22 -7.98 1.85
C LEU A 457 -28.91 -7.38 0.62
N SER A 458 -28.79 -6.06 0.46
CA SER A 458 -29.36 -5.30 -0.67
C SER A 458 -28.40 -4.23 -1.17
N ASP A 459 -28.84 -3.43 -2.14
CA ASP A 459 -28.11 -2.26 -2.66
C ASP A 459 -26.65 -2.59 -3.08
N LYS A 460 -26.52 -3.66 -3.87
CA LYS A 460 -25.24 -4.09 -4.41
C LYS A 460 -24.54 -2.96 -5.16
N LYS A 461 -23.27 -2.72 -4.84
CA LYS A 461 -22.38 -1.79 -5.56
C LYS A 461 -21.08 -2.48 -5.92
N VAL A 462 -20.58 -2.21 -7.13
CA VAL A 462 -19.22 -2.57 -7.53
C VAL A 462 -18.29 -1.47 -7.03
N LEU A 463 -17.36 -1.82 -6.15
CA LEU A 463 -16.37 -0.91 -5.60
C LEU A 463 -15.09 -0.91 -6.41
N HIS A 464 -14.67 -2.09 -6.90
CA HIS A 464 -13.48 -2.26 -7.73
C HIS A 464 -13.67 -3.45 -8.66
N ASP A 465 -13.09 -3.36 -9.88
CA ASP A 465 -13.05 -4.44 -10.85
C ASP A 465 -11.59 -4.74 -11.21
N PHE A 466 -11.15 -5.96 -10.98
CA PHE A 466 -9.79 -6.42 -11.31
C PHE A 466 -9.63 -6.78 -12.79
N GLU A 467 -10.71 -6.69 -13.58
CA GLU A 467 -10.71 -6.97 -15.02
C GLU A 467 -10.18 -8.38 -15.34
N LYS A 468 -8.96 -8.44 -15.93
CA LYS A 468 -8.28 -9.69 -16.30
C LYS A 468 -7.35 -10.25 -15.24
N GLU A 469 -7.04 -9.44 -14.21
CA GLU A 469 -6.15 -9.87 -13.12
C GLU A 469 -6.90 -10.83 -12.19
N ARG A 470 -6.16 -11.66 -11.44
CA ARG A 470 -6.77 -12.49 -10.41
C ARG A 470 -7.43 -11.61 -9.35
N GLY A 471 -8.73 -11.78 -9.17
CA GLY A 471 -9.52 -11.03 -8.20
C GLY A 471 -9.17 -11.36 -6.74
N ILE A 472 -9.99 -10.81 -5.85
CA ILE A 472 -9.82 -11.01 -4.39
C ILE A 472 -10.22 -12.44 -4.04
N ASP A 473 -9.39 -13.09 -3.20
CA ASP A 473 -9.69 -14.38 -2.56
C ASP A 473 -10.26 -14.10 -1.16
N GLY A 474 -9.44 -13.79 -0.16
CA GLY A 474 -9.88 -13.43 1.18
C GLY A 474 -9.65 -11.96 1.54
N MET A 475 -10.23 -11.49 2.66
CA MET A 475 -10.14 -10.10 3.11
C MET A 475 -10.15 -9.99 4.63
N ALA A 476 -9.51 -8.92 5.15
CA ALA A 476 -9.57 -8.52 6.55
C ALA A 476 -9.84 -7.03 6.70
N LEU A 477 -10.55 -6.64 7.76
CA LEU A 477 -10.71 -5.23 8.14
C LEU A 477 -9.50 -4.79 8.98
N GLY A 478 -8.80 -3.76 8.51
CA GLY A 478 -7.69 -3.19 9.25
C GLY A 478 -8.10 -2.40 10.48
N PRO A 479 -7.19 -2.18 11.44
CA PRO A 479 -7.44 -1.31 12.59
C PRO A 479 -7.81 0.12 12.18
N ASP A 480 -7.38 0.56 10.99
CA ASP A 480 -7.68 1.85 10.36
C ASP A 480 -9.06 1.91 9.67
N GLY A 481 -9.80 0.79 9.66
CA GLY A 481 -11.09 0.67 9.00
C GLY A 481 -11.01 0.44 7.48
N ASN A 482 -9.81 0.26 6.92
CA ASN A 482 -9.61 -0.07 5.52
C ASN A 482 -9.72 -1.58 5.27
N ILE A 483 -10.05 -1.94 4.02
CA ILE A 483 -10.16 -3.33 3.57
C ILE A 483 -8.79 -3.77 3.06
N TYR A 484 -8.23 -4.82 3.64
CA TYR A 484 -7.00 -5.48 3.21
C TYR A 484 -7.38 -6.76 2.49
N ALA A 485 -7.20 -6.79 1.18
CA ALA A 485 -7.68 -7.84 0.28
C ALA A 485 -6.51 -8.59 -0.36
N THR A 486 -6.53 -9.92 -0.29
CA THR A 486 -5.57 -10.79 -0.98
C THR A 486 -5.98 -10.95 -2.44
N ALA A 487 -5.15 -10.53 -3.37
CA ALA A 487 -5.47 -10.58 -4.80
C ALA A 487 -4.22 -10.62 -5.68
N GLY A 488 -4.44 -10.75 -6.99
CA GLY A 488 -3.40 -10.77 -7.99
C GLY A 488 -2.59 -12.08 -8.02
N SER A 489 -1.79 -12.23 -9.05
CA SER A 489 -0.87 -13.36 -9.26
C SER A 489 0.48 -12.90 -9.74
N ASP A 490 1.51 -13.71 -9.56
CA ASP A 490 2.89 -13.44 -9.99
C ASP A 490 3.37 -12.06 -9.45
N LYS A 491 3.77 -11.15 -10.33
CA LYS A 491 4.24 -9.80 -9.97
C LYS A 491 3.15 -8.90 -9.38
N HIS A 492 1.89 -9.26 -9.52
CA HIS A 492 0.73 -8.54 -8.98
C HIS A 492 0.17 -9.22 -7.73
N ALA A 493 0.79 -10.31 -7.27
CA ALA A 493 0.41 -11.01 -6.05
C ALA A 493 0.64 -10.14 -4.81
N GLY A 494 -0.41 -9.88 -4.01
CA GLY A 494 -0.25 -9.02 -2.86
C GLY A 494 -1.53 -8.70 -2.09
N ILE A 495 -1.35 -7.80 -1.13
CA ILE A 495 -2.45 -7.20 -0.36
C ILE A 495 -2.80 -5.85 -0.98
N TYR A 496 -4.01 -5.73 -1.47
CA TYR A 496 -4.60 -4.49 -1.96
C TYR A 496 -5.38 -3.82 -0.83
N VAL A 497 -5.05 -2.59 -0.50
CA VAL A 497 -5.68 -1.85 0.61
C VAL A 497 -6.67 -0.85 0.04
N PHE A 498 -7.96 -1.04 0.35
CA PHE A 498 -9.03 -0.17 -0.12
C PHE A 498 -9.70 0.57 1.03
N THR A 499 -10.20 1.77 0.74
CA THR A 499 -11.22 2.39 1.60
C THR A 499 -12.53 1.60 1.49
N GLU A 500 -13.47 1.81 2.44
CA GLU A 500 -14.85 1.29 2.33
C GLU A 500 -15.61 1.77 1.09
N MET A 501 -15.11 2.79 0.39
CA MET A 501 -15.67 3.32 -0.85
C MET A 501 -15.00 2.74 -2.10
N GLY A 502 -14.05 1.79 -1.95
CA GLY A 502 -13.36 1.14 -3.06
C GLY A 502 -12.16 1.91 -3.63
N THR A 503 -11.74 3.00 -3.01
CA THR A 503 -10.51 3.69 -3.42
C THR A 503 -9.30 2.87 -3.02
N LEU A 504 -8.45 2.48 -3.98
CA LEU A 504 -7.19 1.79 -3.73
C LEU A 504 -6.18 2.77 -3.10
N LEU A 505 -5.78 2.49 -1.86
CA LEU A 505 -4.83 3.30 -1.09
C LEU A 505 -3.39 2.80 -1.17
N ASN A 506 -3.21 1.47 -1.25
CA ASN A 506 -1.91 0.84 -1.14
C ASN A 506 -1.90 -0.56 -1.76
N PHE A 507 -0.70 -1.01 -2.16
CA PHE A 507 -0.42 -2.38 -2.54
C PHE A 507 0.83 -2.87 -1.80
N ILE A 508 0.75 -4.05 -1.19
CA ILE A 508 1.84 -4.67 -0.44
C ILE A 508 2.14 -6.02 -1.08
N PRO A 509 3.28 -6.18 -1.76
CA PRO A 509 3.58 -7.42 -2.46
C PRO A 509 3.81 -8.58 -1.50
N ILE A 510 3.34 -9.77 -1.89
CA ILE A 510 3.56 -11.05 -1.20
C ILE A 510 4.38 -11.97 -2.13
N PRO A 511 5.28 -12.80 -1.60
CA PRO A 511 6.17 -13.65 -2.43
C PRO A 511 5.47 -14.70 -3.30
N GLY A 512 4.19 -14.98 -3.10
CA GLY A 512 3.39 -15.90 -3.89
C GLY A 512 1.93 -15.51 -3.90
N ASP A 513 1.09 -16.21 -4.67
CA ASP A 513 -0.33 -15.89 -4.80
C ASP A 513 -1.04 -16.01 -3.45
N PRO A 514 -1.51 -14.89 -2.87
CA PRO A 514 -2.13 -14.90 -1.55
C PRO A 514 -3.56 -15.44 -1.63
N THR A 515 -3.97 -16.20 -0.60
CA THR A 515 -5.30 -16.77 -0.51
C THR A 515 -6.17 -15.99 0.49
N ASN A 516 -5.73 -15.82 1.74
CA ASN A 516 -6.52 -15.11 2.74
C ASN A 516 -5.62 -14.36 3.73
N CYS A 517 -6.21 -13.50 4.56
CA CYS A 517 -5.46 -12.76 5.57
C CYS A 517 -6.29 -12.45 6.81
N THR A 518 -5.60 -12.18 7.92
CA THR A 518 -6.22 -11.75 9.19
C THR A 518 -5.28 -10.86 9.97
N PHE A 519 -5.82 -9.92 10.73
CA PHE A 519 -5.03 -9.11 11.66
C PHE A 519 -4.81 -9.82 12.99
N GLY A 520 -3.71 -9.50 13.63
CA GLY A 520 -3.47 -9.84 15.02
C GLY A 520 -4.44 -9.12 15.97
N ARG A 521 -4.34 -9.43 17.26
CA ARG A 521 -5.17 -8.83 18.31
C ARG A 521 -4.30 -7.98 19.26
N ASP A 522 -4.90 -7.09 19.99
CA ASP A 522 -4.28 -6.26 21.03
C ASP A 522 -2.99 -5.58 20.55
N ASP A 523 -1.86 -5.87 21.16
CA ASP A 523 -0.55 -5.31 20.81
C ASP A 523 -0.07 -5.70 19.42
N SER A 524 -0.56 -6.81 18.88
CA SER A 524 -0.27 -7.28 17.52
C SER A 524 -1.31 -6.83 16.48
N ARG A 525 -2.22 -5.94 16.81
CA ARG A 525 -3.31 -5.50 15.91
C ARG A 525 -2.85 -4.93 14.57
N TRP A 526 -1.61 -4.46 14.45
CA TRP A 526 -1.00 -4.01 13.20
C TRP A 526 -0.13 -5.08 12.51
N THR A 527 -0.17 -6.30 13.00
CA THR A 527 0.43 -7.44 12.34
C THR A 527 -0.61 -8.14 11.47
N LEU A 528 -0.36 -8.26 10.19
CA LEU A 528 -1.19 -8.99 9.24
C LEU A 528 -0.57 -10.37 8.98
N TYR A 529 -1.35 -11.43 9.20
CA TYR A 529 -1.02 -12.80 8.84
C TYR A 529 -1.66 -13.14 7.50
N VAL A 530 -0.90 -13.75 6.60
CA VAL A 530 -1.33 -14.02 5.23
C VAL A 530 -1.03 -15.47 4.89
N THR A 531 -2.05 -16.19 4.43
CA THR A 531 -1.88 -17.48 3.76
C THR A 531 -1.64 -17.25 2.28
N ALA A 532 -0.66 -17.93 1.70
CA ALA A 532 -0.29 -17.74 0.31
C ALA A 532 0.46 -18.95 -0.24
N GLN A 533 0.54 -19.07 -1.55
CA GLN A 533 1.47 -19.98 -2.20
C GLN A 533 2.91 -19.60 -1.79
N SER A 534 3.75 -20.57 -1.45
CA SER A 534 5.18 -20.35 -1.23
C SER A 534 5.87 -20.00 -2.54
N PRO A 535 6.96 -19.20 -2.52
CA PRO A 535 7.76 -18.98 -3.73
C PRO A 535 8.17 -20.31 -4.34
N LYS A 536 8.03 -20.42 -5.64
CA LYS A 536 8.33 -21.65 -6.38
C LYS A 536 9.78 -22.07 -6.16
N ASN A 537 10.00 -23.20 -5.49
CA ASN A 537 11.04 -24.12 -5.94
C ASN A 537 10.43 -24.87 -7.13
N GLU A 538 11.11 -24.92 -8.25
CA GLU A 538 10.60 -25.37 -9.57
C GLU A 538 9.94 -26.76 -9.60
N GLN A 539 9.93 -27.49 -8.49
CA GLN A 539 9.48 -28.89 -8.42
C GLN A 539 8.25 -29.17 -7.55
N THR A 540 7.83 -28.29 -6.62
CA THR A 540 6.62 -28.53 -5.82
C THR A 540 5.91 -27.23 -5.42
N LYS A 541 4.63 -27.11 -5.83
CA LYS A 541 3.75 -26.06 -5.30
C LYS A 541 3.50 -26.36 -3.81
N SER A 542 3.97 -25.51 -2.91
CA SER A 542 3.60 -25.55 -1.50
C SER A 542 2.95 -24.25 -1.09
N TYR A 543 2.20 -24.29 0.00
CA TYR A 543 1.55 -23.11 0.58
C TYR A 543 2.13 -22.81 1.95
N ALA A 544 1.97 -21.57 2.37
CA ALA A 544 2.70 -21.00 3.49
C ALA A 544 1.83 -20.08 4.36
N LEU A 545 2.34 -19.75 5.53
CA LEU A 545 1.87 -18.67 6.38
C LEU A 545 2.96 -17.59 6.45
N TYR A 546 2.58 -16.35 6.16
CA TYR A 546 3.43 -15.16 6.25
C TYR A 546 2.95 -14.21 7.33
N ARG A 547 3.86 -13.35 7.79
CA ARG A 547 3.62 -12.24 8.70
C ARG A 547 4.10 -10.93 8.07
N LEU A 548 3.31 -9.88 8.21
CA LEU A 548 3.66 -8.51 7.86
C LEU A 548 3.42 -7.61 9.06
N ASP A 549 4.44 -6.89 9.50
CA ASP A 549 4.30 -5.85 10.51
C ASP A 549 4.06 -4.52 9.79
N LEU A 550 2.84 -3.99 9.89
CA LEU A 550 2.42 -2.80 9.15
C LEU A 550 2.83 -1.49 9.83
N GLY A 551 3.39 -1.57 11.03
CA GLY A 551 3.71 -0.42 11.85
C GLY A 551 2.45 0.27 12.42
N LYS A 552 2.66 1.20 13.32
CA LYS A 552 1.58 2.05 13.85
C LYS A 552 1.39 3.24 12.95
#